data_884fd6e9b04a71b808a8d71e66718920
#
_entry.id   884fd6e9b04a71b808a8d71e66718920
#
_cell.length_a   1.000
_cell.length_b   1.000
_cell.length_c   1.000
_cell.angle_alpha   90.00
_cell.angle_beta   90.00
_cell.angle_gamma   90.00
#
_symmetry.space_group_name_H-M   'P 1'
#
loop_
_entity.id
_entity.type
_entity.pdbx_description
1 polymer ?
#
loop_
_entity_poly.entity_id
_entity_poly.type
_entity_poly.pdbx_seq_one_letter_code
_entity_poly.pdbx_strand_id
1 'polypeptide(L)'
;RIMHASFWDAVRSGGRDLPSEFWEIAFPLQAKQKRAGDADPMLVNAIIKAESLFDRLAFSKAGAIGLMQLMPATGRRMAKKLSIRLKSNRQLFDPNLNGRLGARHLGDLVREFKGELIPAIASYNAGKRVVKKWWKNRGNESIETFIERIPYQETRNYVKKVLGYLHEYRRIYADRTKPQARTAK
;
A
#
# COMPACT_ATOMS: atom_id res chain seq x y z
N ARG A 1 -0.95 -17.48 -11.68
CA ARG A 1 0.47 -17.21 -12.00
C ARG A 1 0.70 -17.01 -13.51
N ILE A 2 0.09 -17.82 -14.39
CA ILE A 2 0.27 -17.73 -15.85
C ILE A 2 -0.33 -16.43 -16.42
N MET A 3 -1.52 -16.00 -15.98
CA MET A 3 -2.14 -14.75 -16.42
C MET A 3 -1.34 -13.49 -16.06
N HIS A 4 -0.58 -13.53 -14.95
CA HIS A 4 0.22 -12.39 -14.52
C HIS A 4 1.44 -12.14 -15.43
N ALA A 5 2.09 -13.19 -15.90
CA ALA A 5 3.24 -13.08 -16.83
C ALA A 5 2.79 -12.55 -18.20
N SER A 6 1.73 -13.13 -18.78
CA SER A 6 1.17 -12.71 -20.07
C SER A 6 0.66 -11.26 -20.06
N PHE A 7 0.10 -10.81 -18.92
CA PHE A 7 -0.32 -9.43 -18.74
C PHE A 7 0.87 -8.46 -18.84
N TRP A 8 1.95 -8.73 -18.12
CA TRP A 8 3.12 -7.84 -18.13
C TRP A 8 3.86 -7.88 -19.48
N ASP A 9 3.79 -8.98 -20.22
CA ASP A 9 4.31 -9.06 -21.58
C ASP A 9 3.46 -8.21 -22.54
N ALA A 10 2.14 -8.25 -22.42
CA ALA A 10 1.24 -7.39 -23.18
C ALA A 10 1.43 -5.90 -22.85
N VAL A 11 1.66 -5.56 -21.58
CA VAL A 11 1.96 -4.17 -21.16
C VAL A 11 3.31 -3.70 -21.72
N ARG A 12 4.34 -4.55 -21.72
CA ARG A 12 5.66 -4.23 -22.27
C ARG A 12 5.64 -4.06 -23.79
N SER A 13 4.79 -4.79 -24.49
CA SER A 13 4.63 -4.68 -25.95
C SER A 13 3.79 -3.49 -26.44
N GLY A 14 3.49 -2.51 -25.55
CA GLY A 14 2.78 -1.29 -25.93
C GLY A 14 1.29 -1.27 -25.62
N GLY A 15 0.80 -2.23 -24.85
CA GLY A 15 -0.63 -2.46 -24.55
C GLY A 15 -1.32 -1.39 -23.69
N ARG A 16 -1.15 -0.12 -24.05
CA ARG A 16 -1.97 0.98 -23.45
C ARG A 16 -3.45 0.86 -23.77
N ASP A 17 -3.78 0.09 -24.82
CA ASP A 17 -5.14 -0.12 -25.35
C ASP A 17 -5.82 -1.40 -24.82
N LEU A 18 -5.31 -1.99 -23.73
CA LEU A 18 -5.97 -3.13 -23.10
C LEU A 18 -7.32 -2.70 -22.52
N PRO A 19 -8.38 -3.52 -22.69
CA PRO A 19 -9.69 -3.26 -22.10
C PRO A 19 -9.60 -3.00 -20.59
N SER A 20 -10.47 -2.14 -20.08
CA SER A 20 -10.48 -1.73 -18.66
C SER A 20 -10.53 -2.91 -17.69
N GLU A 21 -11.21 -4.01 -18.08
CA GLU A 21 -11.36 -5.24 -17.31
C GLU A 21 -10.01 -5.92 -17.02
N PHE A 22 -9.08 -5.87 -17.96
CA PHE A 22 -7.72 -6.42 -17.75
C PHE A 22 -6.96 -5.66 -16.67
N TRP A 23 -7.11 -4.33 -16.66
CA TRP A 23 -6.49 -3.50 -15.64
C TRP A 23 -7.05 -3.78 -14.25
N GLU A 24 -8.37 -4.01 -14.13
CA GLU A 24 -9.01 -4.34 -12.86
C GLU A 24 -8.57 -5.71 -12.30
N ILE A 25 -8.32 -6.68 -13.17
CA ILE A 25 -7.75 -7.99 -12.77
C ILE A 25 -6.32 -7.81 -12.26
N ALA A 26 -5.52 -6.98 -12.93
CA ALA A 26 -4.14 -6.73 -12.53
C ALA A 26 -4.02 -5.85 -11.28
N PHE A 27 -4.99 -4.96 -11.06
CA PHE A 27 -5.03 -3.99 -9.96
C PHE A 27 -6.37 -4.08 -9.20
N PRO A 28 -6.66 -5.20 -8.53
CA PRO A 28 -7.93 -5.37 -7.82
C PRO A 28 -8.05 -4.41 -6.62
N LEU A 29 -9.28 -4.04 -6.26
CA LEU A 29 -9.57 -3.20 -5.11
C LEU A 29 -9.99 -4.05 -3.90
N GLN A 30 -9.12 -4.16 -2.90
CA GLN A 30 -9.45 -4.70 -1.57
C GLN A 30 -9.95 -3.57 -0.64
N ALA A 31 -9.28 -2.42 -0.64
CA ALA A 31 -9.71 -1.22 0.08
C ALA A 31 -10.52 -0.33 -0.85
N LYS A 32 -11.82 -0.19 -0.60
CA LYS A 32 -12.74 0.61 -1.43
C LYS A 32 -13.09 1.95 -0.80
N GLN A 33 -13.06 2.06 0.52
CA GLN A 33 -13.49 3.24 1.26
C GLN A 33 -12.47 3.64 2.32
N LYS A 34 -12.28 4.95 2.47
CA LYS A 34 -11.46 5.53 3.52
C LYS A 34 -12.29 5.63 4.82
N ARG A 35 -11.73 5.14 5.93
CA ARG A 35 -12.27 5.35 7.27
C ARG A 35 -11.47 6.42 8.00
N ALA A 36 -12.06 6.98 9.03
CA ALA A 36 -11.37 7.99 9.85
C ALA A 36 -10.03 7.46 10.39
N GLY A 37 -8.97 8.17 10.08
CA GLY A 37 -7.60 7.83 10.47
C GLY A 37 -6.90 6.78 9.61
N ASP A 38 -7.54 6.24 8.59
CA ASP A 38 -6.90 5.34 7.62
C ASP A 38 -6.18 6.14 6.52
N ALA A 39 -5.28 5.47 5.81
CA ALA A 39 -4.66 6.01 4.60
C ALA A 39 -5.66 6.02 3.43
N ASP A 40 -5.28 6.74 2.35
CA ASP A 40 -5.99 6.71 1.07
C ASP A 40 -6.17 5.27 0.56
N PRO A 41 -7.36 4.85 0.12
CA PRO A 41 -7.62 3.49 -0.37
C PRO A 41 -6.71 3.08 -1.54
N MET A 42 -6.36 3.99 -2.45
CA MET A 42 -5.46 3.69 -3.58
C MET A 42 -4.05 3.38 -3.06
N LEU A 43 -3.58 4.13 -2.06
CA LEU A 43 -2.31 3.85 -1.41
C LEU A 43 -2.34 2.53 -0.63
N VAL A 44 -3.45 2.21 0.05
CA VAL A 44 -3.62 0.91 0.74
C VAL A 44 -3.53 -0.24 -0.25
N ASN A 45 -4.23 -0.16 -1.40
CA ASN A 45 -4.18 -1.20 -2.42
C ASN A 45 -2.78 -1.32 -3.06
N ALA A 46 -2.06 -0.20 -3.26
CA ALA A 46 -0.68 -0.21 -3.74
C ALA A 46 0.27 -0.93 -2.75
N ILE A 47 0.10 -0.71 -1.44
CA ILE A 47 0.83 -1.44 -0.40
C ILE A 47 0.47 -2.93 -0.43
N ILE A 48 -0.80 -3.32 -0.46
CA ILE A 48 -1.23 -4.73 -0.55
C ILE A 48 -0.57 -5.41 -1.75
N LYS A 49 -0.58 -4.75 -2.91
CA LYS A 49 0.06 -5.28 -4.11
C LYS A 49 1.58 -5.44 -3.95
N ALA A 50 2.23 -4.50 -3.29
CA ALA A 50 3.67 -4.55 -3.04
C ALA A 50 4.07 -5.64 -2.04
N GLU A 51 3.25 -5.87 -1.01
CA GLU A 51 3.53 -6.78 0.11
C GLU A 51 3.23 -8.25 -0.21
N SER A 52 2.09 -8.52 -0.82
CA SER A 52 1.60 -9.91 -0.95
C SER A 52 1.13 -10.28 -2.35
N LEU A 53 1.05 -9.34 -3.31
CA LEU A 53 0.33 -9.54 -4.58
C LEU A 53 -1.10 -10.04 -4.36
N PHE A 54 -1.77 -9.55 -3.31
CA PHE A 54 -3.12 -9.97 -2.87
C PHE A 54 -3.24 -11.41 -2.34
N ASP A 55 -2.12 -12.07 -2.05
CA ASP A 55 -2.17 -13.36 -1.36
C ASP A 55 -2.51 -13.16 0.14
N ARG A 56 -3.74 -13.49 0.51
CA ARG A 56 -4.21 -13.40 1.90
C ARG A 56 -3.50 -14.37 2.85
N LEU A 57 -2.89 -15.42 2.31
CA LEU A 57 -2.17 -16.43 3.09
C LEU A 57 -0.66 -16.19 3.12
N ALA A 58 -0.19 -15.08 2.54
CA ALA A 58 1.23 -14.73 2.53
C ALA A 58 1.79 -14.71 3.95
N PHE A 59 2.92 -15.40 4.13
CA PHE A 59 3.67 -15.45 5.38
C PHE A 59 5.16 -15.30 5.08
N SER A 60 5.79 -14.26 5.62
CA SER A 60 7.20 -14.00 5.38
C SER A 60 8.11 -14.78 6.34
N LYS A 61 9.38 -14.95 5.95
CA LYS A 61 10.41 -15.55 6.83
C LYS A 61 10.57 -14.77 8.15
N ALA A 62 10.30 -13.46 8.13
CA ALA A 62 10.35 -12.61 9.33
C ALA A 62 9.08 -12.69 10.19
N GLY A 63 8.06 -13.45 9.77
CA GLY A 63 6.80 -13.60 10.49
C GLY A 63 5.75 -12.53 10.21
N ALA A 64 5.86 -11.79 9.11
CA ALA A 64 4.82 -10.89 8.64
C ALA A 64 3.67 -11.69 8.01
N ILE A 65 2.41 -11.24 8.20
CA ILE A 65 1.20 -12.03 7.93
C ILE A 65 0.22 -11.28 7.04
N GLY A 66 -0.29 -11.98 6.03
CA GLY A 66 -1.47 -11.63 5.24
C GLY A 66 -1.26 -10.52 4.23
N LEU A 67 -2.37 -9.95 3.74
CA LEU A 67 -2.40 -9.02 2.61
C LEU A 67 -1.42 -7.86 2.72
N MET A 68 -1.33 -7.22 3.88
CA MET A 68 -0.47 -6.07 4.16
C MET A 68 0.78 -6.44 4.94
N GLN A 69 1.14 -7.73 5.01
CA GLN A 69 2.34 -8.24 5.69
C GLN A 69 2.55 -7.61 7.06
N LEU A 70 1.53 -7.69 7.91
CA LEU A 70 1.60 -7.13 9.25
C LEU A 70 2.43 -8.01 10.18
N MET A 71 3.44 -7.41 10.81
CA MET A 71 4.08 -8.04 11.97
C MET A 71 3.07 -8.20 13.11
N PRO A 72 3.04 -9.34 13.82
CA PRO A 72 2.09 -9.58 14.90
C PRO A 72 2.03 -8.48 15.96
N ALA A 73 3.16 -7.87 16.31
CA ALA A 73 3.20 -6.75 17.24
C ALA A 73 2.49 -5.51 16.69
N THR A 74 2.63 -5.22 15.39
CA THR A 74 1.93 -4.12 14.71
C THR A 74 0.43 -4.42 14.66
N GLY A 75 0.04 -5.64 14.30
CA GLY A 75 -1.35 -6.08 14.29
C GLY A 75 -2.04 -5.87 15.64
N ARG A 76 -1.42 -6.34 16.74
CA ARG A 76 -1.94 -6.15 18.12
C ARG A 76 -2.06 -4.67 18.49
N ARG A 77 -1.05 -3.85 18.18
CA ARG A 77 -1.08 -2.42 18.45
C ARG A 77 -2.22 -1.72 17.72
N MET A 78 -2.45 -2.04 16.44
CA MET A 78 -3.54 -1.45 15.66
C MET A 78 -4.90 -1.98 16.10
N ALA A 79 -5.02 -3.25 16.43
CA ALA A 79 -6.23 -3.84 17.00
C ALA A 79 -6.64 -3.11 18.29
N LYS A 80 -5.70 -2.87 19.21
CA LYS A 80 -5.94 -2.08 20.43
C LYS A 80 -6.44 -0.66 20.10
N LYS A 81 -5.83 0.02 19.13
CA LYS A 81 -6.25 1.37 18.69
C LYS A 81 -7.66 1.42 18.11
N LEU A 82 -8.10 0.33 17.50
CA LEU A 82 -9.42 0.21 16.89
C LEU A 82 -10.45 -0.49 17.77
N SER A 83 -10.11 -0.74 19.04
CA SER A 83 -10.94 -1.49 20.01
C SER A 83 -11.35 -2.87 19.48
N ILE A 84 -10.48 -3.52 18.71
CA ILE A 84 -10.68 -4.86 18.17
C ILE A 84 -9.96 -5.87 19.07
N ARG A 85 -10.68 -6.90 19.52
CA ARG A 85 -10.07 -7.99 20.29
C ARG A 85 -9.39 -8.98 19.32
N LEU A 86 -8.07 -8.95 19.24
CA LEU A 86 -7.27 -9.91 18.48
C LEU A 86 -6.91 -11.09 19.40
N LYS A 87 -7.57 -12.24 19.20
CA LYS A 87 -7.40 -13.46 20.05
C LYS A 87 -6.15 -14.24 19.69
N SER A 88 -5.75 -14.26 18.42
CA SER A 88 -4.56 -14.96 17.93
C SER A 88 -3.97 -14.30 16.69
N ASN A 89 -2.67 -14.56 16.43
CA ASN A 89 -2.02 -14.08 15.20
C ASN A 89 -2.64 -14.67 13.92
N ARG A 90 -3.28 -15.86 14.00
CA ARG A 90 -3.98 -16.49 12.86
C ARG A 90 -5.08 -15.58 12.28
N GLN A 91 -5.70 -14.75 13.09
CA GLN A 91 -6.72 -13.81 12.61
C GLN A 91 -6.16 -12.77 11.65
N LEU A 92 -4.83 -12.55 11.61
CA LEU A 92 -4.19 -11.68 10.60
C LEU A 92 -4.22 -12.26 9.19
N PHE A 93 -4.59 -13.52 8.99
CA PHE A 93 -4.87 -14.08 7.67
C PHE A 93 -6.27 -13.73 7.14
N ASP A 94 -7.16 -13.19 8.00
CA ASP A 94 -8.44 -12.64 7.53
C ASP A 94 -8.16 -11.36 6.72
N PRO A 95 -8.54 -11.31 5.42
CA PRO A 95 -8.20 -10.20 4.55
C PRO A 95 -8.84 -8.87 4.95
N ASN A 96 -10.07 -8.92 5.52
CA ASN A 96 -10.78 -7.71 5.94
C ASN A 96 -10.14 -7.13 7.21
N LEU A 97 -9.82 -7.99 8.17
CA LEU A 97 -9.15 -7.58 9.40
C LEU A 97 -7.75 -7.06 9.11
N ASN A 98 -6.96 -7.80 8.32
CA ASN A 98 -5.60 -7.43 7.93
C ASN A 98 -5.58 -6.08 7.22
N GLY A 99 -6.43 -5.91 6.20
CA GLY A 99 -6.57 -4.65 5.46
C GLY A 99 -6.96 -3.49 6.37
N ARG A 100 -7.91 -3.69 7.31
CA ARG A 100 -8.32 -2.66 8.26
C ARG A 100 -7.20 -2.25 9.21
N LEU A 101 -6.47 -3.20 9.77
CA LEU A 101 -5.35 -2.93 10.67
C LEU A 101 -4.19 -2.26 9.93
N GLY A 102 -3.88 -2.73 8.71
CA GLY A 102 -2.83 -2.18 7.87
C GLY A 102 -3.13 -0.77 7.36
N ALA A 103 -4.37 -0.51 6.91
CA ALA A 103 -4.81 0.82 6.50
C ALA A 103 -4.68 1.83 7.64
N ARG A 104 -5.03 1.44 8.87
CA ARG A 104 -4.85 2.27 10.05
C ARG A 104 -3.37 2.51 10.37
N HIS A 105 -2.53 1.47 10.29
CA HIS A 105 -1.09 1.62 10.50
C HIS A 105 -0.48 2.58 9.48
N LEU A 106 -0.81 2.41 8.20
CA LEU A 106 -0.35 3.30 7.13
C LEU A 106 -0.83 4.74 7.34
N GLY A 107 -2.10 4.93 7.73
CA GLY A 107 -2.65 6.23 8.08
C GLY A 107 -1.91 6.90 9.25
N ASP A 108 -1.52 6.12 10.26
CA ASP A 108 -0.69 6.62 11.38
C ASP A 108 0.69 7.10 10.86
N LEU A 109 1.30 6.37 9.92
CA LEU A 109 2.58 6.77 9.32
C LEU A 109 2.44 8.04 8.47
N VAL A 110 1.39 8.13 7.65
CA VAL A 110 1.13 9.34 6.84
C VAL A 110 0.96 10.57 7.75
N ARG A 111 0.20 10.45 8.85
CA ARG A 111 0.06 11.55 9.82
C ARG A 111 1.37 11.89 10.53
N GLU A 112 2.17 10.89 10.89
CA GLU A 112 3.48 11.08 11.52
C GLU A 112 4.41 11.95 10.67
N PHE A 113 4.31 11.83 9.34
CA PHE A 113 5.08 12.62 8.38
C PHE A 113 4.28 13.76 7.75
N LYS A 114 3.23 14.24 8.43
CA LYS A 114 2.45 15.43 8.03
C LYS A 114 1.87 15.36 6.61
N GLY A 115 1.52 14.17 6.15
CA GLY A 115 0.98 13.93 4.81
C GLY A 115 2.02 13.50 3.75
N GLU A 116 3.31 13.57 4.08
CA GLU A 116 4.38 13.16 3.16
C GLU A 116 4.36 11.65 2.93
N LEU A 117 4.04 11.24 1.68
CA LEU A 117 3.84 9.82 1.35
C LEU A 117 5.15 9.03 1.30
N ILE A 118 6.22 9.62 0.77
CA ILE A 118 7.49 8.92 0.57
C ILE A 118 8.08 8.40 1.90
N PRO A 119 8.27 9.23 2.94
CA PRO A 119 8.76 8.74 4.21
C PRO A 119 7.76 7.84 4.92
N ALA A 120 6.44 7.99 4.70
CA ALA A 120 5.43 7.07 5.22
C ALA A 120 5.55 5.68 4.60
N ILE A 121 5.67 5.59 3.26
CA ILE A 121 5.89 4.34 2.52
C ILE A 121 7.22 3.69 2.93
N ALA A 122 8.31 4.45 2.98
CA ALA A 122 9.59 3.95 3.44
C ALA A 122 9.51 3.40 4.87
N SER A 123 8.75 4.06 5.75
CA SER A 123 8.56 3.64 7.14
C SER A 123 7.74 2.36 7.27
N TYR A 124 6.86 2.08 6.32
CA TYR A 124 6.11 0.84 6.30
C TYR A 124 7.04 -0.37 6.14
N ASN A 125 8.05 -0.26 5.28
CA ASN A 125 9.04 -1.31 5.04
C ASN A 125 10.20 -1.30 6.07
N ALA A 126 10.90 -0.16 6.25
CA ALA A 126 12.11 -0.09 7.07
C ALA A 126 11.86 0.27 8.55
N GLY A 127 10.63 0.64 8.89
CA GLY A 127 10.28 1.08 10.23
C GLY A 127 10.48 2.58 10.48
N LYS A 128 9.53 3.17 11.19
CA LYS A 128 9.42 4.62 11.44
C LYS A 128 10.69 5.24 12.05
N ARG A 129 11.31 4.54 13.01
CA ARG A 129 12.46 5.07 13.76
C ARG A 129 13.65 5.37 12.85
N VAL A 130 13.92 4.48 11.91
CA VAL A 130 15.04 4.59 10.96
C VAL A 130 14.75 5.70 9.96
N VAL A 131 13.56 5.68 9.35
CA VAL A 131 13.18 6.65 8.32
C VAL A 131 13.08 8.08 8.86
N LYS A 132 12.66 8.27 10.12
CA LYS A 132 12.69 9.59 10.74
C LYS A 132 14.08 10.21 10.75
N LYS A 133 15.14 9.41 10.98
CA LYS A 133 16.52 9.89 10.92
C LYS A 133 16.90 10.30 9.50
N TRP A 134 16.58 9.46 8.52
CA TRP A 134 16.85 9.77 7.11
C TRP A 134 16.11 11.02 6.65
N TRP A 135 14.82 11.12 6.99
CA TRP A 135 13.98 12.26 6.62
C TRP A 135 14.44 13.58 7.23
N LYS A 136 14.86 13.55 8.50
CA LYS A 136 15.43 14.73 9.16
C LYS A 136 16.74 15.18 8.50
N ASN A 137 17.58 14.24 8.08
CA ASN A 137 18.90 14.51 7.52
C ASN A 137 18.88 14.89 6.03
N ARG A 138 17.72 14.85 5.36
CA ARG A 138 17.61 15.22 3.94
C ARG A 138 17.86 16.71 3.69
N GLY A 139 17.65 17.57 4.70
CA GLY A 139 17.74 19.03 4.51
C GLY A 139 16.76 19.53 3.45
N ASN A 140 17.26 20.29 2.47
CA ASN A 140 16.50 20.85 1.35
C ASN A 140 16.61 20.02 0.06
N GLU A 141 17.03 18.76 0.15
CA GLU A 141 17.09 17.86 -1.02
C GLU A 141 15.71 17.67 -1.66
N SER A 142 15.70 17.50 -2.99
CA SER A 142 14.48 17.13 -3.70
C SER A 142 13.98 15.75 -3.25
N ILE A 143 12.71 15.48 -3.49
CA ILE A 143 12.11 14.18 -3.14
C ILE A 143 12.77 13.03 -3.93
N GLU A 144 13.09 13.27 -5.19
CA GLU A 144 13.75 12.30 -6.07
C GLU A 144 15.14 11.97 -5.52
N THR A 145 15.91 12.98 -5.15
CA THR A 145 17.23 12.79 -4.52
C THR A 145 17.13 12.01 -3.22
N PHE A 146 16.15 12.34 -2.37
CA PHE A 146 15.91 11.59 -1.14
C PHE A 146 15.62 10.11 -1.41
N ILE A 147 14.77 9.78 -2.40
CA ILE A 147 14.45 8.37 -2.76
C ILE A 147 15.74 7.63 -3.15
N GLU A 148 16.58 8.23 -4.02
CA GLU A 148 17.82 7.58 -4.49
C GLU A 148 18.84 7.39 -3.35
N ARG A 149 18.83 8.26 -2.35
CA ARG A 149 19.73 8.23 -1.19
C ARG A 149 19.22 7.40 -0.01
N ILE A 150 18.04 6.76 -0.11
CA ILE A 150 17.59 5.81 0.92
C ILE A 150 18.67 4.72 1.09
N PRO A 151 19.26 4.58 2.29
CA PRO A 151 20.44 3.70 2.48
C PRO A 151 20.13 2.22 2.22
N TYR A 152 18.91 1.77 2.56
CA TYR A 152 18.50 0.38 2.34
C TYR A 152 17.98 0.19 0.93
N GLN A 153 18.70 -0.56 0.11
CA GLN A 153 18.33 -0.84 -1.28
C GLN A 153 16.93 -1.46 -1.39
N GLU A 154 16.59 -2.38 -0.47
CA GLU A 154 15.25 -2.98 -0.41
C GLU A 154 14.17 -1.90 -0.24
N THR A 155 14.35 -0.99 0.73
CA THR A 155 13.39 0.09 1.01
C THR A 155 13.30 1.09 -0.14
N ARG A 156 14.43 1.42 -0.77
CA ARG A 156 14.46 2.28 -1.95
C ARG A 156 13.65 1.68 -3.10
N ASN A 157 13.86 0.40 -3.40
CA ASN A 157 13.11 -0.32 -4.43
C ASN A 157 11.64 -0.47 -4.06
N TYR A 158 11.33 -0.69 -2.77
CA TYR A 158 9.98 -0.75 -2.25
C TYR A 158 9.23 0.57 -2.47
N VAL A 159 9.82 1.71 -2.12
CA VAL A 159 9.22 3.03 -2.34
C VAL A 159 8.89 3.24 -3.82
N LYS A 160 9.85 2.99 -4.73
CA LYS A 160 9.63 3.13 -6.18
C LYS A 160 8.49 2.22 -6.67
N LYS A 161 8.48 0.97 -6.21
CA LYS A 161 7.44 -0.01 -6.55
C LYS A 161 6.05 0.44 -6.11
N VAL A 162 5.92 0.90 -4.85
CA VAL A 162 4.63 1.37 -4.31
C VAL A 162 4.14 2.63 -5.01
N LEU A 163 5.03 3.58 -5.32
CA LEU A 163 4.67 4.79 -6.06
C LEU A 163 4.17 4.45 -7.48
N GLY A 164 4.83 3.52 -8.16
CA GLY A 164 4.38 3.03 -9.47
C GLY A 164 2.99 2.39 -9.39
N TYR A 165 2.75 1.53 -8.40
CA TYR A 165 1.42 0.95 -8.21
C TYR A 165 0.36 1.99 -7.84
N LEU A 166 0.68 2.96 -6.98
CA LEU A 166 -0.23 4.05 -6.64
C LEU A 166 -0.61 4.88 -7.86
N HIS A 167 0.36 5.19 -8.74
CA HIS A 167 0.10 5.87 -10.00
C HIS A 167 -0.90 5.09 -10.85
N GLU A 168 -0.69 3.78 -11.05
CA GLU A 168 -1.59 2.92 -11.81
C GLU A 168 -2.99 2.83 -11.19
N TYR A 169 -3.09 2.66 -9.86
CA TYR A 169 -4.39 2.68 -9.20
C TYR A 169 -5.14 3.99 -9.42
N ARG A 170 -4.47 5.12 -9.30
CA ARG A 170 -5.08 6.43 -9.56
C ARG A 170 -5.52 6.57 -11.00
N ARG A 171 -4.70 6.13 -11.97
CA ARG A 171 -5.04 6.15 -13.39
C ARG A 171 -6.26 5.29 -13.72
N ILE A 172 -6.29 4.04 -13.24
CA ILE A 172 -7.34 3.06 -13.56
C ILE A 172 -8.68 3.46 -12.93
N TYR A 173 -8.64 4.03 -11.73
CA TYR A 173 -9.85 4.31 -10.95
C TYR A 173 -10.20 5.80 -10.86
N ALA A 174 -9.52 6.69 -11.61
CA ALA A 174 -9.72 8.15 -11.58
C ALA A 174 -11.19 8.55 -11.84
N ASP A 175 -11.85 7.91 -12.79
CA ASP A 175 -13.22 8.25 -13.19
C ASP A 175 -14.28 7.77 -12.18
N ARG A 176 -13.97 6.76 -11.36
CA ARG A 176 -14.88 6.24 -10.33
C ARG A 176 -14.90 7.09 -9.06
N THR A 177 -13.97 8.02 -8.92
CA THR A 177 -13.91 8.94 -7.76
C THR A 177 -14.62 10.28 -8.03
N LYS A 178 -15.02 10.55 -9.27
CA LYS A 178 -15.86 11.71 -9.59
C LYS A 178 -17.29 11.44 -9.11
N PRO A 179 -17.93 12.36 -8.36
CA PRO A 179 -19.34 12.24 -8.06
C PRO A 179 -20.09 12.11 -9.38
N GLN A 180 -20.89 11.05 -9.56
CA GLN A 180 -21.82 10.99 -10.68
C GLN A 180 -22.71 12.22 -10.57
N ALA A 181 -22.58 13.14 -11.53
CA ALA A 181 -23.54 14.22 -11.68
C ALA A 181 -24.92 13.55 -11.79
N ARG A 182 -25.75 13.75 -10.76
CA ARG A 182 -27.16 13.35 -10.83
C ARG A 182 -27.74 14.07 -12.05
N THR A 183 -27.94 13.33 -13.13
CA THR A 183 -28.83 13.75 -14.20
C THR A 183 -30.23 13.85 -13.60
N ALA A 184 -30.58 15.05 -13.16
CA ALA A 184 -31.96 15.41 -12.89
C ALA A 184 -32.73 15.30 -14.22
N LYS A 185 -33.64 14.36 -14.29
CA LYS A 185 -34.76 14.38 -15.21
C LYS A 185 -35.98 14.95 -14.48
#